data_2a475dd4e5c624b210f477315d7d0d6b
#
_entry.id   2a475dd4e5c624b210f477315d7d0d6b
#
_cell.length_a   1.000
_cell.length_b   1.000
_cell.length_c   1.000
_cell.angle_alpha   90.00
_cell.angle_beta   90.00
_cell.angle_gamma   90.00
#
_symmetry.space_group_name_H-M   'P 1'
#
loop_
_entity.id
_entity.type
_entity.pdbx_description
1 polymer ?
#
loop_
_entity_poly.entity_id
_entity_poly.type
_entity_poly.pdbx_seq_one_letter_code
_entity_poly.pdbx_strand_id
1 'polypeptide(L)'
;GGPVGSLVGGAIGAVAGAATGNAVANTLEGNTEEDTYWRNNYNTTTYYSQGYDYDNDYRSAYDYGYRARHHFNTANDFESVENDLRNDWEQFKGNSRLTWDQARLAARDAWYRIKR
;
A
#
# COMPACT_ATOMS: atom_id res chain seq x y z
N GLY A 1 -10.49 16.30 -4.83
CA GLY A 1 -10.05 15.68 -4.69
C GLY A 1 -9.46 15.97 -6.01
N GLY A 2 -10.20 15.62 -6.97
CA GLY A 2 -9.75 15.87 -8.29
C GLY A 2 -8.30 15.48 -8.51
N PRO A 3 -7.47 16.46 -8.80
CA PRO A 3 -6.11 16.15 -9.24
C PRO A 3 -5.28 15.37 -8.22
N VAL A 4 -5.49 15.64 -6.93
CA VAL A 4 -4.66 15.01 -5.92
C VAL A 4 -4.95 13.52 -5.84
N GLY A 5 -6.24 13.16 -5.75
CA GLY A 5 -6.62 11.76 -5.71
C GLY A 5 -6.20 11.03 -6.96
N SER A 6 -6.46 11.64 -8.12
CA SER A 6 -6.06 11.04 -9.38
C SER A 6 -4.55 10.89 -9.48
N LEU A 7 -3.82 11.83 -8.92
CA LEU A 7 -2.37 11.78 -8.95
C LEU A 7 -1.84 10.58 -8.18
N VAL A 8 -2.41 10.32 -7.01
CA VAL A 8 -1.98 9.17 -6.21
C VAL A 8 -2.26 7.88 -6.98
N GLY A 9 -3.47 7.69 -7.47
CA GLY A 9 -3.82 6.51 -8.23
C GLY A 9 -3.00 6.41 -9.51
N GLY A 10 -2.85 7.53 -10.21
CA GLY A 10 -2.06 7.56 -11.42
C GLY A 10 -0.60 7.31 -11.17
N ALA A 11 -0.03 7.92 -10.14
CA ALA A 11 1.39 7.76 -9.85
C ALA A 11 1.69 6.38 -9.28
N ILE A 12 0.95 5.98 -8.25
CA ILE A 12 1.23 4.72 -7.56
C ILE A 12 0.78 3.54 -8.41
N GLY A 13 -0.41 3.64 -8.98
CA GLY A 13 -0.94 2.57 -9.84
C GLY A 13 -0.18 2.44 -11.13
N ALA A 14 0.24 3.55 -11.72
CA ALA A 14 1.00 3.52 -12.96
C ALA A 14 2.37 2.90 -12.76
N VAL A 15 2.98 3.14 -11.61
CA VAL A 15 4.25 2.48 -11.28
C VAL A 15 4.05 0.97 -11.31
N ALA A 16 2.96 0.49 -10.74
CA ALA A 16 2.67 -0.93 -10.75
C ALA A 16 2.38 -1.44 -12.16
N GLY A 17 1.62 -0.67 -12.93
CA GLY A 17 1.21 -1.08 -14.26
C GLY A 17 2.32 -1.01 -15.29
N ALA A 18 3.22 -0.06 -15.13
CA ALA A 18 4.30 0.17 -16.07
C ALA A 18 5.60 -0.47 -15.61
N ALA A 19 5.55 -1.49 -14.80
CA ALA A 19 6.69 -2.08 -14.10
C ALA A 19 7.93 -2.15 -14.97
N THR A 20 8.86 -1.27 -14.69
CA THR A 20 10.22 -1.32 -15.18
C THR A 20 11.11 -1.54 -13.96
N GLY A 21 12.38 -1.75 -14.16
CA GLY A 21 13.27 -2.04 -13.06
C GLY A 21 13.14 -1.08 -11.89
N ASN A 22 13.17 0.22 -12.16
CA ASN A 22 13.11 1.22 -11.11
C ASN A 22 11.73 1.31 -10.46
N ALA A 23 10.69 1.13 -11.26
CA ALA A 23 9.33 1.18 -10.74
C ALA A 23 9.07 0.00 -9.80
N VAL A 24 9.53 -1.18 -10.18
CA VAL A 24 9.36 -2.38 -9.37
C VAL A 24 10.08 -2.26 -8.04
N ALA A 25 11.23 -1.57 -8.02
CA ALA A 25 12.02 -1.43 -6.79
C ALA A 25 11.24 -0.71 -5.68
N ASN A 26 10.23 0.11 -6.02
CA ASN A 26 9.44 0.83 -5.04
C ASN A 26 8.12 0.12 -4.72
N THR A 27 8.05 -1.17 -4.95
CA THR A 27 6.88 -1.99 -4.67
C THR A 27 7.29 -3.20 -3.84
N LEU A 28 6.31 -3.88 -3.25
CA LEU A 28 6.60 -5.11 -2.52
C LEU A 28 7.14 -6.19 -3.45
N GLU A 29 6.67 -6.20 -4.70
CA GLU A 29 7.20 -7.15 -5.67
C GLU A 29 8.70 -6.96 -5.87
N GLY A 30 9.16 -5.71 -5.84
CA GLY A 30 10.57 -5.41 -5.97
C GLY A 30 11.36 -5.52 -4.68
N ASN A 31 10.68 -5.76 -3.57
CA ASN A 31 11.34 -5.92 -2.27
C ASN A 31 10.84 -7.18 -1.60
N THR A 32 11.47 -8.30 -1.94
CA THR A 32 11.04 -9.60 -1.45
C THR A 32 11.16 -9.72 0.06
N GLU A 33 12.09 -9.02 0.67
CA GLU A 33 12.26 -9.04 2.12
C GLU A 33 11.05 -8.44 2.82
N GLU A 34 10.57 -7.30 2.36
CA GLU A 34 9.36 -6.68 2.91
C GLU A 34 8.13 -7.52 2.64
N ASP A 35 7.99 -8.03 1.41
CA ASP A 35 6.87 -8.89 1.06
C ASP A 35 6.84 -10.14 1.95
N THR A 36 7.99 -10.76 2.15
CA THR A 36 8.09 -11.93 3.01
C THR A 36 7.73 -11.59 4.45
N TYR A 37 8.20 -10.44 4.94
CA TYR A 37 7.89 -10.01 6.31
C TYR A 37 6.38 -9.92 6.51
N TRP A 38 5.68 -9.24 5.61
CA TRP A 38 4.23 -9.07 5.76
C TRP A 38 3.48 -10.37 5.53
N ARG A 39 3.94 -11.20 4.61
CA ARG A 39 3.36 -12.52 4.38
C ARG A 39 3.39 -13.36 5.65
N ASN A 40 4.45 -13.24 6.41
CA ASN A 40 4.62 -14.03 7.63
C ASN A 40 3.96 -13.41 8.85
N ASN A 41 3.57 -12.14 8.78
CA ASN A 41 3.11 -11.41 9.96
C ASN A 41 1.71 -10.82 9.85
N TYR A 42 1.12 -10.75 8.67
CA TYR A 42 -0.17 -10.08 8.50
C TYR A 42 -1.26 -10.68 9.39
N ASN A 43 -1.21 -11.96 9.64
CA ASN A 43 -2.25 -12.65 10.40
C ASN A 43 -2.02 -12.63 11.91
N THR A 44 -0.95 -11.98 12.35
CA THR A 44 -0.69 -11.79 13.78
C THR A 44 -1.04 -10.38 14.25
N THR A 45 -1.51 -9.54 13.35
CA THR A 45 -1.84 -8.15 13.68
C THR A 45 -3.19 -8.08 14.38
N THR A 46 -3.41 -6.96 15.10
CA THR A 46 -4.66 -6.74 15.79
C THR A 46 -5.83 -6.45 14.85
N TYR A 47 -5.52 -6.03 13.63
CA TYR A 47 -6.55 -5.68 12.65
C TYR A 47 -6.83 -6.79 11.65
N TYR A 48 -6.16 -7.93 11.75
CA TYR A 48 -6.38 -9.04 10.83
C TYR A 48 -7.82 -9.56 10.97
N SER A 49 -8.47 -9.77 9.83
CA SER A 49 -9.81 -10.35 9.78
C SER A 49 -9.74 -11.76 9.24
N GLN A 50 -10.27 -12.70 10.00
CA GLN A 50 -10.28 -14.10 9.60
C GLN A 50 -11.10 -14.27 8.31
N GLY A 51 -10.60 -15.13 7.44
CA GLY A 51 -11.26 -15.35 6.15
C GLY A 51 -10.65 -14.56 5.00
N TYR A 52 -9.81 -13.59 5.30
CA TYR A 52 -9.05 -12.87 4.30
C TYR A 52 -7.64 -13.42 4.23
N ASP A 53 -7.05 -13.42 3.04
CA ASP A 53 -5.71 -13.96 2.88
C ASP A 53 -4.71 -12.87 2.49
N TYR A 54 -3.44 -13.26 2.44
CA TYR A 54 -2.40 -12.29 2.12
C TYR A 54 -2.41 -11.91 0.64
N ASP A 55 -2.33 -12.93 -0.23
CA ASP A 55 -2.13 -12.68 -1.66
C ASP A 55 -3.29 -11.92 -2.29
N ASN A 56 -4.53 -12.24 -1.89
CA ASN A 56 -5.70 -11.62 -2.51
C ASN A 56 -6.11 -10.33 -1.83
N ASP A 57 -5.89 -10.20 -0.51
CA ASP A 57 -6.47 -9.11 0.26
C ASP A 57 -5.45 -8.18 0.88
N TYR A 58 -4.59 -8.68 1.77
CA TYR A 58 -3.73 -7.82 2.57
C TYR A 58 -2.49 -7.33 1.83
N ARG A 59 -1.98 -8.11 0.89
CA ARG A 59 -0.77 -7.73 0.17
C ARG A 59 -0.95 -6.39 -0.55
N SER A 60 -2.11 -6.17 -1.15
CA SER A 60 -2.39 -4.90 -1.82
C SER A 60 -2.32 -3.73 -0.85
N ALA A 61 -2.82 -3.91 0.37
CA ALA A 61 -2.81 -2.84 1.36
C ALA A 61 -1.39 -2.53 1.83
N TYR A 62 -0.59 -3.54 2.11
CA TYR A 62 0.80 -3.32 2.50
C TYR A 62 1.60 -2.71 1.34
N ASP A 63 1.37 -3.20 0.13
CA ASP A 63 2.03 -2.66 -1.05
C ASP A 63 1.65 -1.19 -1.26
N TYR A 64 0.39 -0.86 -1.05
CA TYR A 64 -0.09 0.50 -1.19
C TYR A 64 0.63 1.45 -0.23
N GLY A 65 0.75 1.06 1.02
CA GLY A 65 1.49 1.85 2.01
C GLY A 65 2.97 1.96 1.68
N TYR A 66 3.55 0.89 1.21
CA TYR A 66 4.96 0.88 0.82
C TYR A 66 5.20 1.84 -0.35
N ARG A 67 4.39 1.75 -1.38
CA ARG A 67 4.53 2.65 -2.55
C ARG A 67 4.27 4.09 -2.18
N ALA A 68 3.27 4.33 -1.32
CA ALA A 68 2.95 5.67 -0.87
C ALA A 68 4.12 6.30 -0.13
N ARG A 69 4.78 5.53 0.70
CA ARG A 69 5.95 6.02 1.46
C ARG A 69 7.05 6.50 0.52
N HIS A 70 7.28 5.75 -0.54
CA HIS A 70 8.28 6.14 -1.53
C HIS A 70 7.82 7.30 -2.40
N HIS A 71 6.54 7.32 -2.75
CA HIS A 71 5.99 8.40 -3.58
C HIS A 71 5.96 9.73 -2.83
N PHE A 72 5.50 9.71 -1.58
CA PHE A 72 5.42 10.90 -0.74
C PHE A 72 6.63 10.96 0.18
N ASN A 73 7.82 10.98 -0.41
CA ASN A 73 9.05 10.82 0.35
C ASN A 73 9.40 12.01 1.23
N THR A 74 8.72 13.13 1.08
CA THR A 74 8.91 14.30 1.96
C THR A 74 7.85 14.38 3.05
N ALA A 75 6.83 13.54 3.01
CA ALA A 75 5.80 13.54 4.05
C ALA A 75 6.35 12.91 5.33
N ASN A 76 6.02 13.52 6.46
CA ASN A 76 6.52 13.04 7.74
C ASN A 76 5.64 11.95 8.34
N ASP A 77 4.36 11.93 8.00
CA ASP A 77 3.45 10.96 8.57
C ASP A 77 2.43 10.48 7.55
N PHE A 78 1.87 9.32 7.85
CA PHE A 78 0.86 8.69 7.01
C PHE A 78 -0.41 9.53 6.96
N GLU A 79 -0.78 10.11 8.08
CA GLU A 79 -2.02 10.86 8.21
C GLU A 79 -2.07 12.06 7.27
N SER A 80 -0.92 12.62 6.94
CA SER A 80 -0.89 13.78 6.04
C SER A 80 -1.28 13.42 4.60
N VAL A 81 -1.17 12.15 4.22
CA VAL A 81 -1.51 11.71 2.87
C VAL A 81 -2.69 10.74 2.84
N GLU A 82 -3.27 10.46 3.99
CA GLU A 82 -4.31 9.43 4.08
C GLU A 82 -5.54 9.77 3.23
N ASN A 83 -5.93 11.04 3.14
CA ASN A 83 -7.08 11.40 2.32
C ASN A 83 -6.86 11.06 0.84
N ASP A 84 -5.67 11.30 0.36
CA ASP A 84 -5.34 10.96 -1.03
C ASP A 84 -5.36 9.46 -1.25
N LEU A 85 -4.84 8.71 -0.29
CA LEU A 85 -4.83 7.26 -0.39
C LEU A 85 -6.24 6.70 -0.34
N ARG A 86 -7.08 7.23 0.54
CA ARG A 86 -8.47 6.78 0.64
C ARG A 86 -9.21 6.97 -0.68
N ASN A 87 -8.99 8.09 -1.32
CA ASN A 87 -9.70 8.41 -2.56
C ASN A 87 -9.34 7.47 -3.70
N ASP A 88 -8.14 6.91 -3.69
CA ASP A 88 -7.68 6.08 -4.78
C ASP A 88 -7.62 4.58 -4.46
N TRP A 89 -7.94 4.20 -3.22
CA TRP A 89 -7.85 2.80 -2.81
C TRP A 89 -8.67 1.88 -3.71
N GLU A 90 -9.91 2.28 -4.03
CA GLU A 90 -10.79 1.44 -4.83
C GLU A 90 -10.23 1.15 -6.22
N GLN A 91 -9.49 2.08 -6.77
CA GLN A 91 -8.86 1.90 -8.07
C GLN A 91 -7.58 1.09 -7.99
N PHE A 92 -6.87 1.20 -6.87
CA PHE A 92 -5.60 0.51 -6.70
C PHE A 92 -5.76 -0.95 -6.26
N LYS A 93 -6.74 -1.22 -5.41
CA LYS A 93 -6.80 -2.47 -4.65
C LYS A 93 -6.90 -3.75 -5.48
N GLY A 94 -7.32 -3.67 -6.72
CA GLY A 94 -7.47 -4.85 -7.57
C GLY A 94 -8.48 -5.83 -6.98
N ASN A 95 -8.01 -7.05 -6.71
CA ASN A 95 -8.87 -8.12 -6.20
C ASN A 95 -9.07 -8.09 -4.68
N SER A 96 -8.43 -7.15 -3.98
CA SER A 96 -8.56 -7.09 -2.53
C SER A 96 -10.00 -6.80 -2.11
N ARG A 97 -10.48 -7.55 -1.14
CA ARG A 97 -11.82 -7.37 -0.58
C ARG A 97 -11.85 -6.39 0.58
N LEU A 98 -10.69 -5.82 0.94
CA LEU A 98 -10.61 -4.88 2.05
C LEU A 98 -11.25 -3.56 1.68
N THR A 99 -12.06 -3.02 2.60
CA THR A 99 -12.47 -1.62 2.51
C THR A 99 -11.30 -0.75 2.92
N TRP A 100 -11.38 0.56 2.65
CA TRP A 100 -10.32 1.43 3.10
C TRP A 100 -10.16 1.41 4.63
N ASP A 101 -11.25 1.33 5.36
CA ASP A 101 -11.18 1.25 6.83
C ASP A 101 -10.34 0.07 7.29
N GLN A 102 -10.41 -1.05 6.58
CA GLN A 102 -9.60 -2.22 6.88
C GLN A 102 -8.18 -2.09 6.34
N ALA A 103 -8.07 -1.61 5.12
CA ALA A 103 -6.77 -1.54 4.43
C ALA A 103 -5.86 -0.46 5.02
N ARG A 104 -6.44 0.63 5.55
CA ARG A 104 -5.63 1.73 6.05
C ARG A 104 -4.67 1.31 7.16
N LEU A 105 -5.09 0.38 7.98
CA LEU A 105 -4.25 -0.06 9.09
C LEU A 105 -3.03 -0.82 8.59
N ALA A 106 -3.22 -1.65 7.57
CA ALA A 106 -2.10 -2.35 6.95
C ALA A 106 -1.20 -1.38 6.17
N ALA A 107 -1.80 -0.47 5.43
CA ALA A 107 -1.03 0.53 4.68
C ALA A 107 -0.21 1.41 5.63
N ARG A 108 -0.81 1.80 6.76
CA ARG A 108 -0.12 2.59 7.77
C ARG A 108 1.07 1.84 8.36
N ASP A 109 0.89 0.56 8.66
CA ASP A 109 1.98 -0.27 9.18
C ASP A 109 3.14 -0.34 8.19
N ALA A 110 2.82 -0.56 6.92
CA ALA A 110 3.87 -0.62 5.89
C ALA A 110 4.59 0.71 5.77
N TRP A 111 3.86 1.81 5.84
CA TRP A 111 4.43 3.15 5.79
C TRP A 111 5.46 3.35 6.89
N TYR A 112 5.08 3.03 8.13
CA TYR A 112 5.95 3.32 9.28
C TYR A 112 7.05 2.29 9.47
N ARG A 113 6.96 1.15 8.81
CA ARG A 113 8.04 0.17 8.87
C ARG A 113 9.27 0.64 8.07
N ILE A 114 9.05 1.44 7.06
CA ILE A 114 10.16 1.95 6.25
C ILE A 114 10.88 3.02 7.03
N LYS A 115 12.15 2.78 7.29
CA LYS A 115 13.01 3.74 7.99
C LYS A 115 13.78 4.60 7.00
N ARG A 116 14.05 5.82 7.41
CA ARG A 116 14.86 6.73 6.60
C ARG A 116 16.17 6.99 7.26
#